data_f27729b285fad66fefd0ec7341495149
#
_entry.id   f27729b285fad66fefd0ec7341495149
#
_cell.length_a   1.000
_cell.length_b   1.000
_cell.length_c   1.000
_cell.angle_alpha   90.00
_cell.angle_beta   90.00
_cell.angle_gamma   90.00
#
_symmetry.space_group_name_H-M   'P 1'
#
loop_
_entity.id
_entity.type
_entity.pdbx_description
1 polymer ?
#
loop_
_entity_poly.entity_id
_entity_poly.type
_entity_poly.pdbx_seq_one_letter_code
_entity_poly.pdbx_strand_id
1 'polypeptide(L)'
;MKKYLILIIGVILGLRVSAQNAEDFLNKVVEKMKSYNDISIIFNYQMINTGAGLYENENGFASMKGNSYVLNIAGQELISNGEILWTHLIDDEEVMISEVTEDNNTSPIAIVNAFTENISATFIESDDKDITTIEVTENEGDSFDRVHISVDKDMNIKKVYVATPDGNEFIYEITDYKTNLNLPDSMFIFNEEQHPNVEVIDMR
;
A
#
# COMPACT_ATOMS: atom_id res chain seq x y z
N MET A 1 5.05 -47.74 11.25
CA MET A 1 5.78 -46.46 11.40
C MET A 1 6.18 -45.81 10.05
N LYS A 2 6.63 -46.55 9.02
CA LYS A 2 6.99 -45.96 7.69
C LYS A 2 5.83 -45.30 6.93
N LYS A 3 4.59 -45.77 7.07
CA LYS A 3 3.42 -45.18 6.37
C LYS A 3 3.02 -43.79 6.86
N TYR A 4 3.19 -43.52 8.15
CA TYR A 4 2.87 -42.19 8.73
C TYR A 4 3.95 -41.15 8.40
N LEU A 5 5.20 -41.55 8.22
CA LEU A 5 6.29 -40.66 7.85
C LEU A 5 6.09 -40.08 6.43
N ILE A 6 5.59 -40.90 5.49
CA ILE A 6 5.30 -40.45 4.11
C ILE A 6 4.13 -39.45 4.09
N LEU A 7 3.11 -39.65 4.95
CA LEU A 7 1.97 -38.71 5.02
C LEU A 7 2.38 -37.33 5.57
N ILE A 8 3.26 -37.30 6.57
CA ILE A 8 3.77 -36.02 7.14
C ILE A 8 4.63 -35.26 6.13
N ILE A 9 5.46 -35.98 5.36
CA ILE A 9 6.30 -35.36 4.32
C ILE A 9 5.42 -34.78 3.19
N GLY A 10 4.33 -35.45 2.81
CA GLY A 10 3.39 -34.98 1.81
C GLY A 10 2.67 -33.68 2.21
N VAL A 11 2.30 -33.54 3.49
CA VAL A 11 1.65 -32.32 4.02
C VAL A 11 2.63 -31.15 4.05
N ILE A 12 3.89 -31.36 4.45
CA ILE A 12 4.91 -30.30 4.49
C ILE A 12 5.26 -29.82 3.08
N LEU A 13 5.32 -30.71 2.09
CA LEU A 13 5.57 -30.35 0.69
C LEU A 13 4.39 -29.56 0.08
N GLY A 14 3.16 -29.89 0.42
CA GLY A 14 1.95 -29.19 -0.04
C GLY A 14 1.89 -27.73 0.44
N LEU A 15 2.26 -27.47 1.69
CA LEU A 15 2.27 -26.12 2.26
C LEU A 15 3.32 -25.20 1.59
N ARG A 16 4.49 -25.71 1.25
CA ARG A 16 5.54 -24.94 0.59
C ARG A 16 5.16 -24.52 -0.83
N VAL A 17 4.49 -25.39 -1.59
CA VAL A 17 4.05 -25.07 -2.97
C VAL A 17 2.97 -24.00 -2.97
N SER A 18 2.07 -24.00 -1.97
CA SER A 18 1.01 -22.96 -1.88
C SER A 18 1.56 -21.59 -1.52
N ALA A 19 2.55 -21.50 -0.60
CA ALA A 19 3.18 -20.25 -0.22
C ALA A 19 3.93 -19.63 -1.41
N GLN A 20 4.77 -20.38 -2.10
CA GLN A 20 5.52 -19.88 -3.27
C GLN A 20 4.60 -19.38 -4.40
N ASN A 21 3.44 -20.01 -4.59
CA ASN A 21 2.46 -19.54 -5.56
C ASN A 21 1.82 -18.19 -5.18
N ALA A 22 1.63 -17.90 -3.89
CA ALA A 22 1.04 -16.65 -3.43
C ALA A 22 2.03 -15.48 -3.54
N GLU A 23 3.31 -15.72 -3.22
CA GLU A 23 4.40 -14.75 -3.45
C GLU A 23 4.57 -14.43 -4.94
N ASP A 24 4.60 -15.46 -5.80
CA ASP A 24 4.68 -15.29 -7.25
C ASP A 24 3.47 -14.52 -7.82
N PHE A 25 2.28 -14.73 -7.26
CA PHE A 25 1.08 -14.01 -7.65
C PHE A 25 1.17 -12.53 -7.23
N LEU A 26 1.59 -12.25 -6.00
CA LEU A 26 1.77 -10.89 -5.50
C LEU A 26 2.80 -10.12 -6.33
N ASN A 27 3.93 -10.76 -6.66
CA ASN A 27 4.94 -10.17 -7.54
C ASN A 27 4.37 -9.79 -8.92
N LYS A 28 3.50 -10.64 -9.51
CA LYS A 28 2.83 -10.33 -10.78
C LYS A 28 1.88 -9.13 -10.66
N VAL A 29 1.20 -8.97 -9.53
CA VAL A 29 0.37 -7.77 -9.27
C VAL A 29 1.24 -6.52 -9.26
N VAL A 30 2.37 -6.55 -8.56
CA VAL A 30 3.33 -5.44 -8.51
C VAL A 30 3.93 -5.13 -9.88
N GLU A 31 4.36 -6.15 -10.63
CA GLU A 31 4.86 -5.98 -11.99
C GLU A 31 3.82 -5.36 -12.91
N LYS A 32 2.56 -5.76 -12.79
CA LYS A 32 1.46 -5.15 -13.53
C LYS A 32 1.28 -3.68 -13.18
N MET A 33 1.29 -3.33 -11.90
CA MET A 33 1.23 -1.92 -11.47
C MET A 33 2.37 -1.11 -12.09
N LYS A 34 3.60 -1.63 -12.04
CA LYS A 34 4.79 -0.99 -12.63
C LYS A 34 4.75 -0.89 -14.16
N SER A 35 3.92 -1.69 -14.84
CA SER A 35 3.80 -1.66 -16.32
C SER A 35 2.98 -0.47 -16.83
N TYR A 36 2.21 0.20 -15.99
CA TYR A 36 1.43 1.36 -16.37
C TYR A 36 2.29 2.63 -16.38
N ASN A 37 2.01 3.54 -17.33
CA ASN A 37 2.69 4.85 -17.38
C ASN A 37 2.34 5.71 -16.16
N ASP A 38 1.09 5.67 -15.75
CA ASP A 38 0.56 6.29 -14.55
C ASP A 38 -0.66 5.54 -14.04
N ILE A 39 -0.94 5.70 -12.75
CA ILE A 39 -2.10 5.13 -12.05
C ILE A 39 -2.73 6.24 -11.22
N SER A 40 -4.06 6.28 -11.19
CA SER A 40 -4.83 7.12 -10.28
C SER A 40 -5.91 6.28 -9.62
N ILE A 41 -5.98 6.34 -8.30
CA ILE A 41 -6.95 5.61 -7.48
C ILE A 41 -7.71 6.55 -6.55
N ILE A 42 -8.97 6.24 -6.32
CA ILE A 42 -9.77 6.77 -5.22
C ILE A 42 -10.06 5.60 -4.29
N PHE A 43 -9.94 5.82 -3.00
CA PHE A 43 -10.17 4.78 -2.01
C PHE A 43 -10.93 5.34 -0.80
N ASN A 44 -11.63 4.47 -0.09
CA ASN A 44 -12.08 4.71 1.27
C ASN A 44 -11.02 4.19 2.23
N TYR A 45 -10.63 5.04 3.17
CA TYR A 45 -9.69 4.73 4.24
C TYR A 45 -10.45 4.59 5.56
N GLN A 46 -10.15 3.55 6.32
CA GLN A 46 -10.61 3.38 7.69
C GLN A 46 -9.42 3.05 8.59
N MET A 47 -9.39 3.68 9.75
CA MET A 47 -8.48 3.33 10.85
C MET A 47 -9.32 2.98 12.06
N ILE A 48 -9.07 1.81 12.64
CA ILE A 48 -9.80 1.25 13.76
C ILE A 48 -8.81 0.85 14.85
N ASN A 49 -9.00 1.34 16.07
CA ASN A 49 -8.36 0.81 17.26
C ASN A 49 -9.42 0.62 18.34
N THR A 50 -9.93 -0.59 18.45
CA THR A 50 -11.00 -0.93 19.40
C THR A 50 -10.55 -0.75 20.85
N GLY A 51 -9.26 -1.05 21.16
CA GLY A 51 -8.70 -0.88 22.49
C GLY A 51 -8.61 0.58 22.96
N ALA A 52 -8.34 1.47 22.02
CA ALA A 52 -8.29 2.91 22.25
C ALA A 52 -9.64 3.62 22.03
N GLY A 53 -10.63 2.92 21.47
CA GLY A 53 -11.93 3.49 21.10
C GLY A 53 -11.83 4.48 19.93
N LEU A 54 -10.84 4.31 19.04
CA LEU A 54 -10.63 5.15 17.87
C LEU A 54 -11.30 4.55 16.64
N TYR A 55 -11.92 5.40 15.84
CA TYR A 55 -12.49 5.06 14.55
C TYR A 55 -12.43 6.28 13.64
N GLU A 56 -11.76 6.13 12.51
CA GLU A 56 -11.69 7.12 11.44
C GLU A 56 -12.21 6.50 10.15
N ASN A 57 -12.88 7.29 9.32
CA ASN A 57 -13.37 6.87 8.02
C ASN A 57 -13.40 8.06 7.07
N GLU A 58 -12.56 8.03 6.06
CA GLU A 58 -12.39 9.11 5.10
C GLU A 58 -12.21 8.58 3.69
N ASN A 59 -12.34 9.47 2.70
CA ASN A 59 -11.93 9.18 1.35
C ASN A 59 -10.55 9.76 1.09
N GLY A 60 -9.72 8.99 0.40
CA GLY A 60 -8.43 9.43 -0.06
C GLY A 60 -8.27 9.24 -1.56
N PHE A 61 -7.22 9.83 -2.10
CA PHE A 61 -6.79 9.54 -3.46
C PHE A 61 -5.28 9.39 -3.52
N ALA A 62 -4.82 8.61 -4.49
CA ALA A 62 -3.40 8.56 -4.85
C ALA A 62 -3.25 8.56 -6.37
N SER A 63 -2.23 9.27 -6.84
CA SER A 63 -1.80 9.22 -8.24
C SER A 63 -0.30 9.01 -8.29
N MET A 64 0.18 8.19 -9.23
CA MET A 64 1.61 7.90 -9.37
C MET A 64 2.02 7.87 -10.84
N LYS A 65 3.26 8.27 -11.12
CA LYS A 65 3.90 8.25 -12.43
C LYS A 65 5.41 8.04 -12.26
N GLY A 66 5.89 6.84 -12.55
CA GLY A 66 7.27 6.45 -12.21
C GLY A 66 7.52 6.56 -10.70
N ASN A 67 8.49 7.39 -10.31
CA ASN A 67 8.81 7.66 -8.90
C ASN A 67 8.03 8.85 -8.31
N SER A 68 7.26 9.56 -9.15
CA SER A 68 6.47 10.71 -8.71
C SER A 68 5.11 10.27 -8.21
N TYR A 69 4.60 10.91 -7.16
CA TYR A 69 3.28 10.59 -6.62
C TYR A 69 2.62 11.77 -5.91
N VAL A 70 1.31 11.69 -5.80
CA VAL A 70 0.47 12.46 -4.86
C VAL A 70 -0.35 11.47 -4.07
N LEU A 71 -0.39 11.63 -2.76
CA LEU A 71 -1.25 10.89 -1.84
C LEU A 71 -1.97 11.86 -0.93
N ASN A 72 -3.29 11.86 -0.95
CA ASN A 72 -4.12 12.64 -0.04
C ASN A 72 -4.88 11.67 0.87
N ILE A 73 -4.66 11.80 2.17
CA ILE A 73 -5.24 10.92 3.19
C ILE A 73 -5.16 11.58 4.56
N ALA A 74 -6.22 11.45 5.36
CA ALA A 74 -6.23 11.86 6.78
C ALA A 74 -5.75 13.31 7.02
N GLY A 75 -6.25 14.26 6.20
CA GLY A 75 -5.89 15.68 6.34
C GLY A 75 -4.48 16.05 5.86
N GLN A 76 -3.76 15.10 5.25
CA GLN A 76 -2.43 15.31 4.72
C GLN A 76 -2.40 15.11 3.20
N GLU A 77 -1.57 15.91 2.53
CA GLU A 77 -1.25 15.73 1.13
C GLU A 77 0.27 15.57 0.97
N LEU A 78 0.69 14.38 0.54
CA LEU A 78 2.07 14.07 0.22
C LEU A 78 2.26 14.18 -1.28
N ILE A 79 3.14 15.07 -1.72
CA ILE A 79 3.47 15.29 -3.13
C ILE A 79 4.94 14.99 -3.31
N SER A 80 5.30 14.21 -4.32
CA SER A 80 6.71 13.95 -4.62
C SER A 80 6.95 13.88 -6.12
N ASN A 81 8.05 14.48 -6.55
CA ASN A 81 8.58 14.36 -7.92
C ASN A 81 9.63 13.25 -8.07
N GLY A 82 9.82 12.44 -7.01
CA GLY A 82 10.80 11.37 -6.93
C GLY A 82 12.16 11.79 -6.34
N GLU A 83 12.42 13.09 -6.16
CA GLU A 83 13.63 13.66 -5.54
C GLU A 83 13.27 14.46 -4.29
N ILE A 84 12.22 15.25 -4.36
CA ILE A 84 11.69 16.09 -3.29
C ILE A 84 10.35 15.56 -2.84
N LEU A 85 10.12 15.58 -1.53
CA LEU A 85 8.85 15.29 -0.87
C LEU A 85 8.33 16.57 -0.21
N TRP A 86 7.11 16.95 -0.55
CA TRP A 86 6.32 17.98 0.12
C TRP A 86 5.24 17.27 0.96
N THR A 87 5.28 17.47 2.26
CA THR A 87 4.25 17.02 3.19
C THR A 87 3.42 18.22 3.61
N HIS A 88 2.24 18.36 3.04
CA HIS A 88 1.31 19.45 3.32
C HIS A 88 0.29 18.99 4.38
N LEU A 89 0.37 19.60 5.56
CA LEU A 89 -0.60 19.46 6.64
C LEU A 89 -1.70 20.48 6.42
N ILE A 90 -2.82 20.03 5.86
CA ILE A 90 -3.87 20.91 5.32
C ILE A 90 -4.48 21.78 6.43
N ASP A 91 -4.80 21.18 7.58
CA ASP A 91 -5.47 21.87 8.70
C ASP A 91 -4.52 22.83 9.45
N ASP A 92 -3.21 22.53 9.44
CA ASP A 92 -2.19 23.36 10.10
C ASP A 92 -1.67 24.48 9.17
N GLU A 93 -2.05 24.47 7.90
CA GLU A 93 -1.55 25.39 6.87
C GLU A 93 -0.01 25.38 6.79
N GLU A 94 0.62 24.21 6.92
CA GLU A 94 2.07 24.02 6.88
C GLU A 94 2.46 23.07 5.75
N VAL A 95 3.59 23.33 5.09
CA VAL A 95 4.24 22.39 4.18
C VAL A 95 5.70 22.18 4.56
N MET A 96 6.06 20.94 4.81
CA MET A 96 7.44 20.52 5.04
C MET A 96 8.05 20.03 3.72
N ILE A 97 9.26 20.51 3.41
CA ILE A 97 10.02 20.11 2.22
C ILE A 97 11.22 19.30 2.65
N SER A 98 11.37 18.09 2.11
CA SER A 98 12.52 17.21 2.37
C SER A 98 13.00 16.53 1.09
N GLU A 99 14.23 16.03 1.08
CA GLU A 99 14.69 15.10 0.04
C GLU A 99 14.07 13.73 0.26
N VAL A 100 13.77 13.03 -0.83
CA VAL A 100 13.32 11.63 -0.76
C VAL A 100 14.49 10.74 -0.39
N THR A 101 14.36 9.99 0.68
CA THR A 101 15.32 8.99 1.17
C THR A 101 14.64 7.62 1.29
N GLU A 102 15.39 6.54 1.53
CA GLU A 102 14.79 5.23 1.80
C GLU A 102 13.88 5.26 3.03
N ASP A 103 14.26 6.01 4.07
CA ASP A 103 13.55 6.07 5.35
C ASP A 103 12.21 6.84 5.28
N ASN A 104 12.08 7.81 4.33
CA ASN A 104 10.87 8.63 4.19
C ASN A 104 10.11 8.38 2.88
N ASN A 105 10.46 7.32 2.13
CA ASN A 105 9.79 6.99 0.88
C ASN A 105 8.41 6.38 1.13
N THR A 106 7.40 7.22 1.18
CA THR A 106 5.98 6.86 1.34
C THR A 106 5.25 6.72 0.01
N SER A 107 5.99 6.54 -1.11
CA SER A 107 5.35 6.33 -2.40
C SER A 107 4.44 5.08 -2.36
N PRO A 108 3.29 5.09 -3.06
CA PRO A 108 2.43 3.92 -3.12
C PRO A 108 3.15 2.66 -3.60
N ILE A 109 4.13 2.80 -4.49
CA ILE A 109 4.91 1.66 -4.97
C ILE A 109 5.94 1.19 -3.92
N ALA A 110 6.51 2.08 -3.10
CA ALA A 110 7.39 1.69 -2.01
C ALA A 110 6.62 0.92 -0.93
N ILE A 111 5.41 1.38 -0.60
CA ILE A 111 4.50 0.69 0.33
C ILE A 111 4.18 -0.71 -0.19
N VAL A 112 3.83 -0.86 -1.48
CA VAL A 112 3.54 -2.17 -2.07
C VAL A 112 4.79 -3.05 -2.11
N ASN A 113 5.98 -2.50 -2.39
CA ASN A 113 7.24 -3.26 -2.37
C ASN A 113 7.56 -3.77 -0.95
N ALA A 114 7.30 -2.99 0.09
CA ALA A 114 7.51 -3.42 1.48
C ALA A 114 6.73 -4.69 1.83
N PHE A 115 5.58 -4.93 1.17
CA PHE A 115 4.81 -6.16 1.31
C PHE A 115 5.27 -7.29 0.39
N THR A 116 6.41 -7.17 -0.29
CA THR A 116 6.98 -8.21 -1.16
C THR A 116 8.39 -8.67 -0.73
N GLU A 117 9.00 -7.98 0.24
CA GLU A 117 10.35 -8.28 0.72
C GLU A 117 10.32 -8.87 2.13
N ASN A 118 11.10 -9.94 2.36
CA ASN A 118 11.22 -10.61 3.66
C ASN A 118 9.88 -11.03 4.29
N ILE A 119 8.98 -11.55 3.44
CA ILE A 119 7.63 -11.95 3.84
C ILE A 119 7.37 -13.42 3.55
N SER A 120 6.28 -13.92 4.14
CA SER A 120 5.59 -15.14 3.71
C SER A 120 4.18 -14.77 3.24
N ALA A 121 3.77 -15.35 2.13
CA ALA A 121 2.44 -15.11 1.57
C ALA A 121 1.66 -16.40 1.40
N THR A 122 0.37 -16.37 1.70
CA THR A 122 -0.55 -17.50 1.51
C THR A 122 -1.89 -17.03 0.95
N PHE A 123 -2.50 -17.84 0.09
CA PHE A 123 -3.88 -17.58 -0.32
C PHE A 123 -4.82 -17.90 0.83
N ILE A 124 -5.74 -16.99 1.10
CA ILE A 124 -6.83 -17.20 2.06
C ILE A 124 -8.18 -17.20 1.35
N GLU A 125 -9.19 -17.77 1.99
CA GLU A 125 -10.53 -17.85 1.45
C GLU A 125 -11.13 -16.44 1.27
N SER A 126 -11.78 -16.22 0.15
CA SER A 126 -12.50 -14.99 -0.15
C SER A 126 -13.98 -15.28 -0.31
N ASP A 127 -14.83 -14.42 0.23
CA ASP A 127 -16.29 -14.53 0.10
C ASP A 127 -16.76 -14.24 -1.35
N ASP A 128 -15.95 -13.52 -2.12
CA ASP A 128 -16.21 -13.19 -3.53
C ASP A 128 -15.32 -14.06 -4.46
N LYS A 129 -15.95 -14.78 -5.37
CA LYS A 129 -15.29 -15.66 -6.36
C LYS A 129 -14.42 -14.92 -7.38
N ASP A 130 -14.70 -13.64 -7.56
CA ASP A 130 -13.99 -12.76 -8.50
C ASP A 130 -12.81 -12.05 -7.82
N ILE A 131 -12.60 -12.30 -6.52
CA ILE A 131 -11.52 -11.74 -5.70
C ILE A 131 -10.60 -12.86 -5.20
N THR A 132 -9.31 -12.67 -5.41
CA THR A 132 -8.26 -13.49 -4.80
C THR A 132 -7.67 -12.71 -3.63
N THR A 133 -7.67 -13.29 -2.43
CA THR A 133 -7.09 -12.65 -1.25
C THR A 133 -5.84 -13.40 -0.81
N ILE A 134 -4.79 -12.63 -0.52
CA ILE A 134 -3.50 -13.10 -0.03
C ILE A 134 -3.31 -12.53 1.36
N GLU A 135 -2.95 -13.38 2.32
CA GLU A 135 -2.41 -12.98 3.61
C GLU A 135 -0.89 -12.92 3.51
N VAL A 136 -0.31 -11.82 3.96
CA VAL A 136 1.13 -11.57 4.05
C VAL A 136 1.50 -11.37 5.51
N THR A 137 2.59 -12.01 5.93
CA THR A 137 3.21 -11.87 7.25
C THR A 137 4.71 -11.62 7.10
N GLU A 138 5.31 -10.87 8.01
CA GLU A 138 6.77 -10.71 8.04
C GLU A 138 7.45 -11.99 8.51
N ASN A 139 8.59 -12.32 7.90
CA ASN A 139 9.45 -13.42 8.36
C ASN A 139 10.31 -12.99 9.55
N GLU A 140 10.77 -11.75 9.54
CA GLU A 140 11.55 -11.11 10.58
C GLU A 140 11.11 -9.64 10.65
N GLY A 141 10.65 -9.18 11.80
CA GLY A 141 10.14 -7.82 12.00
C GLY A 141 8.87 -7.80 12.84
N ASP A 142 8.42 -6.60 13.14
CA ASP A 142 7.21 -6.30 13.91
C ASP A 142 6.48 -5.05 13.37
N SER A 143 6.69 -4.72 12.08
CA SER A 143 6.05 -3.57 11.44
C SER A 143 4.55 -3.78 11.30
N PHE A 144 4.14 -5.02 11.07
CA PHE A 144 2.73 -5.42 11.03
C PHE A 144 2.54 -6.87 11.48
N ASP A 145 1.39 -7.19 12.05
CA ASP A 145 1.01 -8.56 12.39
C ASP A 145 0.63 -9.36 11.14
N ARG A 146 -0.17 -8.73 10.27
CA ARG A 146 -0.60 -9.31 9.00
C ARG A 146 -1.13 -8.23 8.05
N VAL A 147 -1.03 -8.53 6.76
CA VAL A 147 -1.64 -7.74 5.68
C VAL A 147 -2.50 -8.67 4.82
N HIS A 148 -3.72 -8.27 4.49
CA HIS A 148 -4.54 -8.93 3.49
C HIS A 148 -4.61 -8.06 2.23
N ILE A 149 -4.23 -8.61 1.09
CA ILE A 149 -4.30 -7.95 -0.20
C ILE A 149 -5.34 -8.67 -1.05
N SER A 150 -6.43 -8.00 -1.35
CA SER A 150 -7.52 -8.51 -2.19
C SER A 150 -7.40 -7.94 -3.60
N VAL A 151 -7.38 -8.84 -4.58
CA VAL A 151 -7.07 -8.55 -5.98
C VAL A 151 -8.19 -9.10 -6.87
N ASP A 152 -8.65 -8.33 -7.86
CA ASP A 152 -9.64 -8.81 -8.82
C ASP A 152 -9.01 -9.71 -9.91
N LYS A 153 -9.85 -10.29 -10.75
CA LYS A 153 -9.42 -11.17 -11.87
C LYS A 153 -8.55 -10.47 -12.91
N ASP A 154 -8.60 -9.15 -12.96
CA ASP A 154 -7.75 -8.33 -13.80
C ASP A 154 -6.45 -7.93 -13.09
N MET A 155 -6.14 -8.53 -11.94
CA MET A 155 -4.96 -8.26 -11.09
C MET A 155 -4.87 -6.81 -10.61
N ASN A 156 -6.00 -6.11 -10.40
CA ASN A 156 -6.02 -4.81 -9.75
C ASN A 156 -6.30 -5.00 -8.27
N ILE A 157 -5.57 -4.28 -7.41
CA ILE A 157 -5.83 -4.27 -5.97
C ILE A 157 -7.19 -3.62 -5.72
N LYS A 158 -8.04 -4.30 -4.96
CA LYS A 158 -9.37 -3.84 -4.56
C LYS A 158 -9.44 -3.43 -3.11
N LYS A 159 -8.67 -4.12 -2.26
CA LYS A 159 -8.64 -3.84 -0.83
C LYS A 159 -7.27 -4.21 -0.27
N VAL A 160 -6.80 -3.38 0.65
CA VAL A 160 -5.66 -3.69 1.53
C VAL A 160 -6.14 -3.54 2.97
N TYR A 161 -5.89 -4.55 3.79
CA TYR A 161 -6.08 -4.55 5.23
C TYR A 161 -4.74 -4.74 5.90
N VAL A 162 -4.41 -3.92 6.88
CA VAL A 162 -3.17 -4.02 7.67
C VAL A 162 -3.54 -4.03 9.14
N ALA A 163 -3.07 -5.04 9.88
CA ALA A 163 -3.12 -5.08 11.34
C ALA A 163 -1.72 -4.86 11.90
N THR A 164 -1.59 -4.00 12.89
CA THR A 164 -0.32 -3.66 13.51
C THR A 164 -0.26 -4.10 14.99
N PRO A 165 0.93 -4.34 15.56
CA PRO A 165 1.10 -4.87 16.92
C PRO A 165 0.51 -3.99 18.02
N ASP A 166 0.35 -2.70 17.80
CA ASP A 166 -0.28 -1.74 18.71
C ASP A 166 -1.81 -1.77 18.67
N GLY A 167 -2.39 -2.70 17.88
CA GLY A 167 -3.83 -2.95 17.78
C GLY A 167 -4.56 -2.01 16.83
N ASN A 168 -3.85 -1.28 15.97
CA ASN A 168 -4.47 -0.54 14.88
C ASN A 168 -4.78 -1.48 13.71
N GLU A 169 -5.90 -1.23 13.07
CA GLU A 169 -6.32 -1.86 11.83
C GLU A 169 -6.55 -0.75 10.79
N PHE A 170 -5.87 -0.87 9.64
CA PHE A 170 -6.01 0.05 8.53
C PHE A 170 -6.67 -0.67 7.36
N ILE A 171 -7.70 -0.07 6.78
CA ILE A 171 -8.45 -0.62 5.67
C ILE A 171 -8.48 0.39 4.53
N TYR A 172 -8.01 -0.03 3.36
CA TYR A 172 -8.05 0.76 2.13
C TYR A 172 -8.91 0.03 1.12
N GLU A 173 -10.10 0.53 0.81
CA GLU A 173 -10.99 -0.03 -0.21
C GLU A 173 -10.94 0.84 -1.47
N ILE A 174 -10.42 0.29 -2.56
CA ILE A 174 -10.29 0.99 -3.84
C ILE A 174 -11.65 1.08 -4.51
N THR A 175 -12.16 2.30 -4.67
CA THR A 175 -13.48 2.60 -5.26
C THR A 175 -13.38 3.01 -6.73
N ASP A 176 -12.26 3.60 -7.15
CA ASP A 176 -11.98 3.91 -8.57
C ASP A 176 -10.51 3.60 -8.88
N TYR A 177 -10.24 3.02 -10.05
CA TYR A 177 -8.90 2.63 -10.49
C TYR A 177 -8.73 2.95 -11.97
N LYS A 178 -7.87 3.90 -12.28
CA LYS A 178 -7.58 4.37 -13.64
C LYS A 178 -6.10 4.31 -13.94
N THR A 179 -5.76 4.02 -15.18
CA THR A 179 -4.37 3.87 -15.65
C THR A 179 -4.15 4.59 -16.97
N ASN A 180 -2.91 4.98 -17.25
CA ASN A 180 -2.49 5.55 -18.53
C ASN A 180 -3.28 6.81 -18.94
N LEU A 181 -3.51 7.70 -17.97
CA LEU A 181 -4.24 8.96 -18.13
C LEU A 181 -3.38 10.07 -18.75
N ASN A 182 -2.06 9.84 -18.88
CA ASN A 182 -1.06 10.83 -19.27
C ASN A 182 -1.02 12.01 -18.30
N LEU A 183 -0.92 11.72 -17.00
CA LEU A 183 -0.87 12.73 -15.94
C LEU A 183 0.29 13.72 -16.18
N PRO A 184 0.07 15.05 -16.05
CA PRO A 184 1.11 16.05 -16.24
C PRO A 184 2.10 16.03 -15.07
N ASP A 185 3.38 16.27 -15.35
CA ASP A 185 4.44 16.30 -14.33
C ASP A 185 4.23 17.39 -13.28
N SER A 186 3.54 18.49 -13.66
CA SER A 186 3.17 19.58 -12.74
C SER A 186 2.25 19.14 -11.60
N MET A 187 1.55 18.01 -11.74
CA MET A 187 0.72 17.43 -10.67
C MET A 187 1.57 16.94 -9.48
N PHE A 188 2.83 16.63 -9.71
CA PHE A 188 3.76 16.07 -8.74
C PHE A 188 4.72 17.08 -8.14
N ILE A 189 4.34 18.35 -8.18
CA ILE A 189 5.10 19.49 -7.63
C ILE A 189 4.14 20.33 -6.80
N PHE A 190 4.50 20.60 -5.54
CA PHE A 190 3.71 21.50 -4.70
C PHE A 190 3.73 22.92 -5.28
N ASN A 191 2.56 23.52 -5.44
CA ASN A 191 2.42 24.85 -5.99
C ASN A 191 2.09 25.87 -4.87
N GLU A 192 3.13 26.56 -4.37
CA GLU A 192 2.99 27.58 -3.33
C GLU A 192 2.03 28.73 -3.72
N GLU A 193 1.93 29.08 -5.02
CA GLU A 193 1.03 30.15 -5.48
C GLU A 193 -0.46 29.81 -5.24
N GLN A 194 -0.79 28.52 -5.20
CA GLN A 194 -2.16 28.04 -4.89
C GLN A 194 -2.44 27.98 -3.39
N HIS A 195 -1.40 28.10 -2.55
CA HIS A 195 -1.45 28.02 -1.10
C HIS A 195 -0.80 29.24 -0.43
N PRO A 196 -1.31 30.47 -0.65
CA PRO A 196 -0.62 31.71 -0.24
C PRO A 196 -0.47 31.92 1.26
N ASN A 197 -1.19 31.14 2.08
CA ASN A 197 -1.16 31.24 3.54
C ASN A 197 -0.31 30.14 4.19
N VAL A 198 0.16 29.17 3.40
CA VAL A 198 0.91 28.03 3.92
C VAL A 198 2.29 28.46 4.39
N GLU A 199 2.65 28.08 5.61
CA GLU A 199 4.03 28.20 6.11
C GLU A 199 4.90 27.12 5.47
N VAL A 200 6.02 27.53 4.86
CA VAL A 200 6.97 26.63 4.20
C VAL A 200 8.15 26.35 5.13
N ILE A 201 8.31 25.08 5.49
CA ILE A 201 9.41 24.59 6.35
C ILE A 201 10.36 23.75 5.48
N ASP A 202 11.47 24.35 5.03
CA ASP A 202 12.47 23.65 4.21
C ASP A 202 13.48 22.94 5.13
N MET A 203 13.51 21.60 5.06
CA MET A 203 14.37 20.72 5.87
C MET A 203 15.51 20.08 5.05
N ARG A 204 15.74 20.53 3.84
CA ARG A 204 16.80 19.99 2.95
C ARG A 204 18.18 20.45 3.33
#